data_da48ee4113574925df1d3a0822dd4c08
#
_entry.id   da48ee4113574925df1d3a0822dd4c08
#
_cell.length_a   1.000
_cell.length_b   1.000
_cell.length_c   1.000
_cell.angle_alpha   90.00
_cell.angle_beta   90.00
_cell.angle_gamma   90.00
#
_symmetry.space_group_name_H-M   'P 1'
#
loop_
_entity.id
_entity.type
_entity.pdbx_description
1 polymer ?
#
loop_
_entity_poly.entity_id
_entity_poly.type
_entity_poly.pdbx_seq_one_letter_code
_entity_poly.pdbx_strand_id
1 'polypeptide(L)'
;MTDAHYGLPESIALVDDLHLGRPRIVGTYVILGDDPVIIDPGPTSALPNLEAGLKQIGLSFSDLHGIALSHIHLDHAGATGSLVRYFPHLKVYVHHRGAPHMIAPDKLLRSATRIYGGQMDYLWGEFLPVPADNIVTLGGGEALRVGGRTLRVFDAPGHASHHLIYLDESTGAAFVGDTTGLRMPGYRYVRPATPPPDIDLEAWRCTLDMLLSLKPRMLLLTHFGPAHDPEQHIAHMWENTQKWAETVRISLERSEDESAAAARLVALAEAELEAMDEATRQQYEQAGAVEISWHGLARYWRKKMESS
;
A
#
# COMPACT_ATOMS: atom_id res chain seq x y z
N MET A 1 4.30 16.08 10.80
CA MET A 1 3.54 16.31 12.04
C MET A 1 2.99 14.98 12.49
N THR A 2 3.41 14.48 13.64
CA THR A 2 2.77 13.34 14.29
C THR A 2 1.43 13.84 14.80
N ASP A 3 0.35 13.62 14.06
CA ASP A 3 -0.99 14.01 14.51
C ASP A 3 -1.42 13.05 15.64
N ALA A 4 -1.35 13.51 16.88
CA ALA A 4 -1.79 12.80 18.08
C ALA A 4 -3.29 12.45 18.09
N HIS A 5 -3.99 12.58 16.95
CA HIS A 5 -5.45 12.56 16.87
C HIS A 5 -6.05 11.45 16.00
N TYR A 6 -5.23 10.53 15.47
CA TYR A 6 -5.78 9.43 14.67
C TYR A 6 -6.46 8.30 15.49
N GLY A 7 -6.48 8.38 16.82
CA GLY A 7 -7.06 7.32 17.65
C GLY A 7 -6.29 6.00 17.57
N LEU A 8 -4.99 6.07 17.27
CA LEU A 8 -4.11 4.92 17.26
C LEU A 8 -3.85 4.41 18.68
N PRO A 9 -3.60 3.10 18.86
CA PRO A 9 -3.07 2.56 20.10
C PRO A 9 -1.73 3.25 20.46
N GLU A 10 -1.47 3.50 21.74
CA GLU A 10 -0.24 4.16 22.21
C GLU A 10 1.06 3.52 21.71
N SER A 11 0.99 2.28 21.34
CA SER A 11 2.10 1.47 20.85
C SER A 11 2.30 1.48 19.34
N ILE A 12 1.49 2.24 18.63
CA ILE A 12 1.56 2.39 17.18
C ILE A 12 1.60 3.88 16.87
N ALA A 13 2.63 4.31 16.16
CA ALA A 13 2.70 5.65 15.62
C ALA A 13 2.50 5.63 14.09
N LEU A 14 2.03 6.73 13.54
CA LEU A 14 1.96 6.98 12.10
C LEU A 14 2.85 8.18 11.78
N VAL A 15 3.79 7.99 10.89
CA VAL A 15 4.60 9.05 10.30
C VAL A 15 4.02 9.36 8.91
N ASP A 16 3.67 10.61 8.68
CA ASP A 16 3.33 11.10 7.35
C ASP A 16 4.63 11.39 6.59
N ASP A 17 4.88 10.64 5.53
CA ASP A 17 6.14 10.72 4.78
C ASP A 17 6.23 11.97 3.91
N LEU A 18 5.18 12.80 3.87
CA LEU A 18 5.12 14.04 3.08
C LEU A 18 5.63 13.85 1.65
N HIS A 19 5.21 12.77 1.01
CA HIS A 19 5.70 12.38 -0.32
C HIS A 19 5.57 13.53 -1.32
N LEU A 20 6.70 13.94 -1.91
CA LEU A 20 6.83 15.11 -2.78
C LEU A 20 6.33 16.41 -2.13
N GLY A 21 6.48 16.53 -0.82
CA GLY A 21 6.08 17.70 -0.04
C GLY A 21 4.58 17.80 0.25
N ARG A 22 3.78 16.78 -0.13
CA ARG A 22 2.34 16.75 0.14
C ARG A 22 2.01 15.81 1.29
N PRO A 23 1.20 16.26 2.26
CA PRO A 23 0.77 15.41 3.38
C PRO A 23 -0.28 14.38 2.93
N ARG A 24 -0.37 13.30 3.68
CA ARG A 24 -1.42 12.27 3.56
C ARG A 24 -1.42 11.53 2.22
N ILE A 25 -0.22 11.30 1.67
CA ILE A 25 -0.05 10.48 0.47
C ILE A 25 0.43 9.08 0.84
N VAL A 26 1.55 8.99 1.56
CA VAL A 26 2.14 7.76 2.06
C VAL A 26 2.40 7.94 3.54
N GLY A 27 2.02 6.97 4.34
CA GLY A 27 2.27 6.95 5.77
C GLY A 27 2.95 5.67 6.21
N THR A 28 4.06 5.82 6.93
CA THR A 28 4.79 4.71 7.54
C THR A 28 4.28 4.48 8.95
N TYR A 29 3.82 3.27 9.26
CA TYR A 29 3.49 2.91 10.64
C TYR A 29 4.72 2.44 11.38
N VAL A 30 4.80 2.82 12.65
CA VAL A 30 5.87 2.41 13.56
C VAL A 30 5.27 1.63 14.72
N ILE A 31 5.67 0.38 14.87
CA ILE A 31 5.37 -0.43 16.05
C ILE A 31 6.41 -0.11 17.10
N LEU A 32 5.97 0.58 18.15
CA LEU A 32 6.82 1.01 19.27
C LEU A 32 7.07 -0.15 20.24
N GLY A 33 8.17 -0.11 20.96
CA GLY A 33 8.59 -1.09 21.96
C GLY A 33 10.10 -1.25 22.01
N ASP A 34 10.59 -2.31 22.65
CA ASP A 34 12.04 -2.55 22.78
C ASP A 34 12.72 -2.84 21.44
N ASP A 35 11.99 -3.45 20.51
CA ASP A 35 12.45 -3.81 19.16
C ASP A 35 11.56 -3.13 18.10
N PRO A 36 11.64 -1.80 17.90
CA PRO A 36 10.75 -1.08 17.00
C PRO A 36 10.86 -1.58 15.56
N VAL A 37 9.70 -1.70 14.90
CA VAL A 37 9.61 -2.10 13.49
C VAL A 37 8.74 -1.11 12.73
N ILE A 38 9.14 -0.77 11.52
CA ILE A 38 8.30 0.03 10.61
C ILE A 38 7.57 -0.86 9.61
N ILE A 39 6.36 -0.45 9.27
CA ILE A 39 5.56 -1.06 8.22
C ILE A 39 5.55 -0.10 7.03
N ASP A 40 5.99 -0.60 5.87
CA ASP A 40 6.03 0.13 4.60
C ASP A 40 6.79 1.47 4.71
N PRO A 41 8.13 1.49 4.56
CA PRO A 41 8.95 2.69 4.76
C PRO A 41 8.79 3.75 3.66
N GLY A 42 7.87 3.56 2.73
CA GLY A 42 7.68 4.48 1.62
C GLY A 42 8.81 4.44 0.57
N PRO A 43 8.82 5.40 -0.36
CA PRO A 43 9.87 5.54 -1.36
C PRO A 43 11.11 6.23 -0.80
N THR A 44 12.28 5.99 -1.43
CA THR A 44 13.53 6.64 -1.03
C THR A 44 13.46 8.17 -1.15
N SER A 45 12.66 8.71 -2.07
CA SER A 45 12.42 10.15 -2.19
C SER A 45 11.80 10.78 -0.93
N ALA A 46 11.13 9.99 -0.09
CA ALA A 46 10.50 10.44 1.15
C ALA A 46 11.35 10.20 2.42
N LEU A 47 12.49 9.49 2.33
CA LEU A 47 13.33 9.14 3.48
C LEU A 47 13.69 10.32 4.41
N PRO A 48 14.02 11.53 3.93
CA PRO A 48 14.30 12.65 4.84
C PRO A 48 13.11 13.03 5.72
N ASN A 49 11.89 12.89 5.21
CA ASN A 49 10.67 13.18 5.96
C ASN A 49 10.35 12.06 6.96
N LEU A 50 10.54 10.79 6.55
CA LEU A 50 10.43 9.65 7.47
C LEU A 50 11.42 9.77 8.63
N GLU A 51 12.67 10.14 8.35
CA GLU A 51 13.68 10.40 9.41
C GLU A 51 13.25 11.50 10.37
N ALA A 52 12.75 12.61 9.83
CA ALA A 52 12.24 13.71 10.63
C ALA A 52 11.03 13.30 11.50
N GLY A 53 10.13 12.49 10.95
CA GLY A 53 8.98 11.95 11.67
C GLY A 53 9.39 10.98 12.79
N LEU A 54 10.34 10.08 12.55
CA LEU A 54 10.89 9.20 13.57
C LEU A 54 11.51 10.00 14.72
N LYS A 55 12.27 11.04 14.44
CA LYS A 55 12.84 11.93 15.46
C LYS A 55 11.79 12.59 16.34
N GLN A 56 10.61 12.93 15.78
CA GLN A 56 9.51 13.53 16.56
C GLN A 56 8.90 12.56 17.58
N ILE A 57 8.99 11.26 17.33
CA ILE A 57 8.56 10.20 18.27
C ILE A 57 9.72 9.63 19.09
N GLY A 58 10.90 10.28 19.06
CA GLY A 58 12.07 9.90 19.87
C GLY A 58 12.86 8.72 19.31
N LEU A 59 12.71 8.38 18.03
CA LEU A 59 13.42 7.30 17.35
C LEU A 59 14.32 7.82 16.22
N SER A 60 15.27 6.97 15.84
CA SER A 60 16.08 7.10 14.64
C SER A 60 16.07 5.79 13.86
N PHE A 61 16.56 5.77 12.64
CA PHE A 61 16.69 4.53 11.87
C PHE A 61 17.59 3.48 12.54
N SER A 62 18.57 3.91 13.35
CA SER A 62 19.45 2.98 14.08
C SER A 62 18.76 2.25 15.23
N ASP A 63 17.63 2.76 15.72
CA ASP A 63 16.85 2.13 16.78
C ASP A 63 15.89 1.06 16.26
N LEU A 64 15.64 1.04 14.92
CA LEU A 64 14.76 0.07 14.30
C LEU A 64 15.41 -1.32 14.26
N HIS A 65 14.61 -2.35 14.48
CA HIS A 65 15.01 -3.77 14.35
C HIS A 65 14.62 -4.40 13.04
N GLY A 66 13.62 -3.84 12.35
CA GLY A 66 13.17 -4.40 11.10
C GLY A 66 12.19 -3.54 10.33
N ILE A 67 11.93 -4.00 9.13
CA ILE A 67 10.98 -3.44 8.17
C ILE A 67 10.02 -4.57 7.78
N ALA A 68 8.73 -4.38 7.99
CA ALA A 68 7.72 -5.31 7.51
C ALA A 68 7.00 -4.68 6.31
N LEU A 69 6.97 -5.41 5.19
CA LEU A 69 6.37 -4.92 3.96
C LEU A 69 4.99 -5.54 3.78
N SER A 70 3.98 -4.71 3.56
CA SER A 70 2.68 -5.20 3.09
C SER A 70 2.84 -5.82 1.70
N HIS A 71 3.55 -5.15 0.82
CA HIS A 71 3.88 -5.62 -0.53
C HIS A 71 5.09 -4.83 -1.09
N ILE A 72 5.47 -5.08 -2.35
CA ILE A 72 6.72 -4.55 -2.90
C ILE A 72 6.55 -3.42 -3.94
N HIS A 73 5.39 -2.75 -4.00
CA HIS A 73 5.29 -1.55 -4.82
C HIS A 73 6.22 -0.45 -4.29
N LEU A 74 6.62 0.47 -5.18
CA LEU A 74 7.72 1.39 -4.91
C LEU A 74 7.41 2.40 -3.80
N ASP A 75 6.17 2.75 -3.64
CA ASP A 75 5.64 3.64 -2.61
C ASP A 75 5.50 2.99 -1.22
N HIS A 76 5.70 1.68 -1.14
CA HIS A 76 5.74 0.92 0.12
C HIS A 76 7.16 0.44 0.44
N ALA A 77 7.82 -0.19 -0.54
CA ALA A 77 9.09 -0.87 -0.33
C ALA A 77 10.32 -0.11 -0.84
N GLY A 78 10.13 1.04 -1.49
CA GLY A 78 11.19 1.74 -2.22
C GLY A 78 12.43 2.06 -1.39
N ALA A 79 12.25 2.50 -0.16
CA ALA A 79 13.34 2.89 0.74
C ALA A 79 14.06 1.71 1.42
N THR A 80 13.50 0.49 1.33
CA THR A 80 13.98 -0.66 2.12
C THR A 80 15.45 -0.98 1.85
N GLY A 81 15.86 -1.04 0.59
CA GLY A 81 17.25 -1.36 0.24
C GLY A 81 18.23 -0.29 0.70
N SER A 82 17.87 0.99 0.60
CA SER A 82 18.66 2.10 1.09
C SER A 82 18.80 2.07 2.61
N LEU A 83 17.72 1.77 3.35
CA LEU A 83 17.77 1.60 4.80
C LEU A 83 18.67 0.45 5.22
N VAL A 84 18.55 -0.72 4.61
CA VAL A 84 19.40 -1.88 4.92
C VAL A 84 20.87 -1.61 4.58
N ARG A 85 21.16 -0.87 3.53
CA ARG A 85 22.53 -0.48 3.17
C ARG A 85 23.20 0.33 4.27
N TYR A 86 22.48 1.27 4.89
CA TYR A 86 23.01 2.11 5.98
C TYR A 86 22.90 1.44 7.35
N PHE A 87 21.92 0.56 7.54
CA PHE A 87 21.62 -0.13 8.79
C PHE A 87 21.54 -1.65 8.56
N PRO A 88 22.69 -2.34 8.38
CA PRO A 88 22.73 -3.76 7.96
C PRO A 88 22.14 -4.74 8.99
N HIS A 89 21.84 -4.31 10.20
CA HIS A 89 21.19 -5.15 11.22
C HIS A 89 19.68 -5.33 10.97
N LEU A 90 19.07 -4.48 10.14
CA LEU A 90 17.64 -4.53 9.87
C LEU A 90 17.23 -5.83 9.20
N LYS A 91 16.18 -6.47 9.70
CA LYS A 91 15.49 -7.58 9.05
C LYS A 91 14.33 -7.07 8.21
N VAL A 92 14.14 -7.66 7.03
CA VAL A 92 13.09 -7.28 6.09
C VAL A 92 12.11 -8.44 5.97
N TYR A 93 10.93 -8.27 6.51
CA TYR A 93 9.84 -9.22 6.45
C TYR A 93 9.00 -8.95 5.20
N VAL A 94 8.96 -9.91 4.29
CA VAL A 94 8.33 -9.73 2.99
C VAL A 94 7.71 -11.04 2.49
N HIS A 95 6.64 -10.92 1.72
CA HIS A 95 6.01 -12.08 1.09
C HIS A 95 7.03 -12.87 0.23
N HIS A 96 7.01 -14.21 0.31
CA HIS A 96 7.95 -15.08 -0.41
C HIS A 96 7.97 -14.84 -1.93
N ARG A 97 6.83 -14.42 -2.53
CA ARG A 97 6.77 -14.05 -3.96
C ARG A 97 7.43 -12.70 -4.25
N GLY A 98 7.43 -11.78 -3.27
CA GLY A 98 8.07 -10.47 -3.38
C GLY A 98 9.59 -10.52 -3.14
N ALA A 99 10.05 -11.41 -2.27
CA ALA A 99 11.45 -11.51 -1.84
C ALA A 99 12.47 -11.57 -2.99
N PRO A 100 12.28 -12.38 -4.06
CA PRO A 100 13.21 -12.39 -5.20
C PRO A 100 13.36 -11.02 -5.88
N HIS A 101 12.30 -10.20 -5.88
CA HIS A 101 12.32 -8.88 -6.48
C HIS A 101 12.94 -7.82 -5.56
N MET A 102 12.94 -8.05 -4.24
CA MET A 102 13.70 -7.22 -3.32
C MET A 102 15.21 -7.51 -3.40
N ILE A 103 15.58 -8.78 -3.61
CA ILE A 103 16.99 -9.21 -3.76
C ILE A 103 17.57 -8.80 -5.14
N ALA A 104 16.77 -8.94 -6.20
CA ALA A 104 17.16 -8.61 -7.57
C ALA A 104 16.06 -7.79 -8.27
N PRO A 105 16.05 -6.47 -8.09
CA PRO A 105 14.91 -5.62 -8.44
C PRO A 105 14.75 -5.30 -9.93
N ASP A 106 15.66 -5.76 -10.81
CA ASP A 106 15.66 -5.41 -12.23
C ASP A 106 14.31 -5.61 -12.94
N LYS A 107 13.60 -6.71 -12.64
CA LYS A 107 12.28 -6.99 -13.25
C LYS A 107 11.22 -6.03 -12.74
N LEU A 108 11.23 -5.74 -11.43
CA LEU A 108 10.33 -4.80 -10.79
C LEU A 108 10.54 -3.40 -11.39
N LEU A 109 11.79 -2.94 -11.43
CA LEU A 109 12.14 -1.62 -11.95
C LEU A 109 11.79 -1.47 -13.43
N ARG A 110 12.06 -2.49 -14.27
CA ARG A 110 11.62 -2.46 -15.67
C ARG A 110 10.11 -2.37 -15.82
N SER A 111 9.35 -3.03 -14.94
CA SER A 111 7.88 -2.95 -14.95
C SER A 111 7.41 -1.55 -14.56
N ALA A 112 7.94 -0.99 -13.49
CA ALA A 112 7.62 0.34 -13.00
C ALA A 112 8.00 1.43 -14.02
N THR A 113 9.16 1.31 -14.68
CA THR A 113 9.60 2.26 -15.72
C THR A 113 8.63 2.33 -16.90
N ARG A 114 7.93 1.23 -17.21
CA ARG A 114 6.89 1.26 -18.28
C ARG A 114 5.67 2.12 -17.88
N ILE A 115 5.42 2.25 -16.59
CA ILE A 115 4.29 3.02 -16.05
C ILE A 115 4.70 4.48 -15.85
N TYR A 116 5.83 4.71 -15.20
CA TYR A 116 6.25 6.04 -14.72
C TYR A 116 7.27 6.74 -15.64
N GLY A 117 7.86 6.02 -16.60
CA GLY A 117 8.79 6.58 -17.58
C GLY A 117 9.95 7.36 -16.94
N GLY A 118 10.18 8.56 -17.40
CA GLY A 118 11.23 9.44 -16.90
C GLY A 118 10.99 10.06 -15.52
N GLN A 119 9.85 9.75 -14.88
CA GLN A 119 9.53 10.26 -13.55
C GLN A 119 10.00 9.35 -12.41
N MET A 120 10.59 8.19 -12.73
CA MET A 120 11.02 7.20 -11.73
C MET A 120 11.84 7.81 -10.59
N ASP A 121 12.89 8.55 -10.92
CA ASP A 121 13.79 9.16 -9.93
C ASP A 121 13.09 10.24 -9.09
N TYR A 122 12.23 11.04 -9.73
CA TYR A 122 11.50 12.11 -9.06
C TYR A 122 10.45 11.55 -8.08
N LEU A 123 9.67 10.54 -8.53
CA LEU A 123 8.60 9.96 -7.72
C LEU A 123 9.16 9.08 -6.61
N TRP A 124 10.09 8.19 -6.92
CA TRP A 124 10.45 7.09 -6.05
C TRP A 124 11.87 7.18 -5.49
N GLY A 125 12.77 7.94 -6.16
CA GLY A 125 14.20 7.93 -5.86
C GLY A 125 14.87 6.61 -6.26
N GLU A 126 16.03 6.31 -5.65
CA GLU A 126 16.72 5.06 -5.93
C GLU A 126 16.00 3.86 -5.27
N PHE A 127 15.99 2.72 -5.96
CA PHE A 127 15.52 1.46 -5.40
C PHE A 127 16.70 0.48 -5.37
N LEU A 128 17.26 0.24 -4.20
CA LEU A 128 18.40 -0.64 -4.02
C LEU A 128 17.99 -2.08 -3.69
N PRO A 129 18.79 -3.08 -4.11
CA PRO A 129 18.59 -4.46 -3.71
C PRO A 129 18.79 -4.63 -2.20
N VAL A 130 18.03 -5.56 -1.62
CA VAL A 130 18.20 -5.99 -0.22
C VAL A 130 19.04 -7.25 -0.20
N PRO A 131 20.12 -7.33 0.60
CA PRO A 131 20.90 -8.55 0.74
C PRO A 131 20.03 -9.72 1.22
N ALA A 132 20.24 -10.92 0.65
CA ALA A 132 19.42 -12.09 0.97
C ALA A 132 19.41 -12.45 2.47
N ASP A 133 20.53 -12.22 3.18
CA ASP A 133 20.66 -12.49 4.60
C ASP A 133 19.81 -11.57 5.50
N ASN A 134 19.34 -10.45 4.96
CA ASN A 134 18.43 -9.55 5.65
C ASN A 134 16.96 -9.94 5.44
N ILE A 135 16.64 -10.74 4.41
CA ILE A 135 15.28 -11.12 4.04
C ILE A 135 14.77 -12.23 4.96
N VAL A 136 13.58 -12.02 5.48
CA VAL A 136 12.75 -13.02 6.16
C VAL A 136 11.47 -13.19 5.34
N THR A 137 11.31 -14.35 4.71
CA THR A 137 10.16 -14.62 3.86
C THR A 137 8.96 -15.06 4.67
N LEU A 138 7.79 -14.51 4.33
CA LEU A 138 6.49 -14.84 4.90
C LEU A 138 5.54 -15.33 3.80
N GLY A 139 4.52 -16.07 4.17
CA GLY A 139 3.55 -16.60 3.22
C GLY A 139 2.12 -16.62 3.73
N GLY A 140 1.90 -16.13 4.94
CA GLY A 140 0.63 -16.20 5.66
C GLY A 140 0.56 -17.42 6.61
N GLY A 141 0.01 -17.17 7.79
CA GLY A 141 -0.08 -18.15 8.88
C GLY A 141 1.01 -18.00 9.96
N GLU A 142 2.04 -17.19 9.72
CA GLU A 142 3.09 -16.95 10.70
C GLU A 142 2.63 -15.99 11.81
N ALA A 143 3.32 -16.10 12.95
CA ALA A 143 3.24 -15.16 14.07
C ALA A 143 4.58 -14.42 14.20
N LEU A 144 4.62 -13.19 13.71
CA LEU A 144 5.80 -12.34 13.77
C LEU A 144 5.86 -11.62 15.13
N ARG A 145 6.95 -11.80 15.86
CA ARG A 145 7.20 -11.10 17.12
C ARG A 145 8.03 -9.87 16.88
N VAL A 146 7.46 -8.69 17.11
CA VAL A 146 8.10 -7.39 16.89
C VAL A 146 7.58 -6.37 17.93
N GLY A 147 8.44 -5.48 18.41
CA GLY A 147 8.07 -4.44 19.36
C GLY A 147 7.41 -4.98 20.65
N GLY A 148 7.80 -6.17 21.11
CA GLY A 148 7.16 -6.85 22.24
C GLY A 148 5.76 -7.39 21.98
N ARG A 149 5.32 -7.48 20.70
CA ARG A 149 3.99 -7.88 20.24
C ARG A 149 4.02 -9.06 19.31
N THR A 150 2.86 -9.63 19.10
CA THR A 150 2.65 -10.66 18.09
C THR A 150 1.75 -10.11 16.99
N LEU A 151 2.29 -10.06 15.79
CA LEU A 151 1.52 -9.80 14.56
C LEU A 151 1.21 -11.14 13.89
N ARG A 152 -0.05 -11.43 13.68
CA ARG A 152 -0.45 -12.54 12.81
C ARG A 152 -0.35 -12.07 11.37
N VAL A 153 0.27 -12.91 10.56
CA VAL A 153 0.50 -12.63 9.13
C VAL A 153 -0.51 -13.39 8.29
N PHE A 154 -1.08 -12.72 7.29
CA PHE A 154 -2.04 -13.32 6.36
C PHE A 154 -1.61 -13.06 4.93
N ASP A 155 -1.63 -14.10 4.10
CA ASP A 155 -1.53 -13.95 2.64
C ASP A 155 -2.79 -13.21 2.14
N ALA A 156 -2.58 -12.16 1.37
CA ALA A 156 -3.63 -11.23 1.00
C ALA A 156 -3.60 -10.86 -0.52
N PRO A 157 -3.65 -11.87 -1.41
CA PRO A 157 -3.62 -11.60 -2.84
C PRO A 157 -4.88 -10.86 -3.31
N GLY A 158 -4.73 -10.12 -4.40
CA GLY A 158 -5.82 -9.39 -5.05
C GLY A 158 -5.35 -8.09 -5.65
N HIS A 159 -4.91 -7.13 -4.82
CA HIS A 159 -4.19 -5.93 -5.26
C HIS A 159 -2.82 -6.32 -5.88
N ALA A 160 -2.10 -7.18 -5.20
CA ALA A 160 -0.85 -7.77 -5.67
C ALA A 160 -0.73 -9.22 -5.20
N SER A 161 -0.06 -10.07 -6.00
CA SER A 161 0.14 -11.49 -5.68
C SER A 161 1.10 -11.72 -4.51
N HIS A 162 1.80 -10.70 -4.08
CA HIS A 162 2.80 -10.68 -2.99
C HIS A 162 2.37 -9.78 -1.83
N HIS A 163 1.07 -9.62 -1.61
CA HIS A 163 0.55 -8.78 -0.54
C HIS A 163 0.34 -9.57 0.75
N LEU A 164 0.66 -8.94 1.90
CA LEU A 164 0.45 -9.43 3.26
C LEU A 164 -0.39 -8.44 4.05
N ILE A 165 -1.18 -8.98 4.97
CA ILE A 165 -1.84 -8.23 6.05
C ILE A 165 -1.22 -8.65 7.37
N TYR A 166 -0.95 -7.67 8.25
CA TYR A 166 -0.47 -7.92 9.61
C TYR A 166 -1.55 -7.50 10.61
N LEU A 167 -1.99 -8.42 11.45
CA LEU A 167 -2.97 -8.17 12.52
C LEU A 167 -2.26 -8.17 13.87
N ASP A 168 -2.24 -7.03 14.56
CA ASP A 168 -1.81 -6.96 15.95
C ASP A 168 -2.89 -7.53 16.85
N GLU A 169 -2.66 -8.71 17.42
CA GLU A 169 -3.62 -9.40 18.29
C GLU A 169 -3.95 -8.61 19.56
N SER A 170 -3.02 -7.79 20.05
CA SER A 170 -3.19 -7.05 21.30
C SER A 170 -4.15 -5.86 21.16
N THR A 171 -4.11 -5.19 20.01
CA THR A 171 -4.91 -3.99 19.73
C THR A 171 -6.10 -4.27 18.83
N GLY A 172 -6.04 -5.34 18.02
CA GLY A 172 -6.99 -5.62 16.95
C GLY A 172 -6.81 -4.72 15.72
N ALA A 173 -5.69 -4.01 15.63
CA ALA A 173 -5.35 -3.20 14.47
C ALA A 173 -4.79 -4.07 13.33
N ALA A 174 -5.29 -3.89 12.11
CA ALA A 174 -4.80 -4.59 10.92
C ALA A 174 -4.06 -3.61 10.00
N PHE A 175 -2.78 -3.85 9.75
CA PHE A 175 -2.00 -3.14 8.73
C PHE A 175 -2.32 -3.78 7.39
N VAL A 176 -2.98 -3.03 6.52
CA VAL A 176 -3.64 -3.59 5.34
C VAL A 176 -3.01 -3.14 4.00
N GLY A 177 -1.97 -2.29 4.06
CA GLY A 177 -1.37 -1.74 2.84
C GLY A 177 -2.46 -1.23 1.89
N ASP A 178 -2.45 -1.74 0.66
CA ASP A 178 -3.40 -1.37 -0.40
C ASP A 178 -4.59 -2.33 -0.56
N THR A 179 -4.64 -3.41 0.23
CA THR A 179 -5.73 -4.39 0.14
C THR A 179 -7.11 -3.76 0.30
N THR A 180 -7.23 -2.70 1.08
CA THR A 180 -8.51 -2.02 1.31
C THR A 180 -8.61 -0.65 0.64
N GLY A 181 -7.72 -0.36 -0.33
CA GLY A 181 -7.72 0.91 -1.07
C GLY A 181 -7.22 2.09 -0.23
N LEU A 182 -7.50 3.30 -0.72
CA LEU A 182 -7.07 4.55 -0.11
C LEU A 182 -8.27 5.38 0.35
N ARG A 183 -8.09 6.09 1.48
CA ARG A 183 -9.14 6.93 2.06
C ARG A 183 -8.54 8.12 2.80
N MET A 184 -8.88 9.33 2.36
CA MET A 184 -8.43 10.54 3.05
C MET A 184 -9.22 10.75 4.35
N PRO A 185 -8.56 11.22 5.43
CA PRO A 185 -9.21 11.47 6.72
C PRO A 185 -10.38 12.45 6.60
N GLY A 186 -11.47 12.11 7.29
CA GLY A 186 -12.69 12.93 7.27
C GLY A 186 -13.68 12.61 6.14
N TYR A 187 -13.29 11.77 5.19
CA TYR A 187 -14.14 11.38 4.07
C TYR A 187 -14.55 9.91 4.15
N ARG A 188 -15.69 9.60 3.53
CA ARG A 188 -16.19 8.21 3.44
C ARG A 188 -15.77 7.50 2.16
N TYR A 189 -15.42 8.26 1.13
CA TYR A 189 -15.02 7.70 -0.15
C TYR A 189 -13.76 6.89 0.00
N VAL A 190 -13.79 5.66 -0.53
CA VAL A 190 -12.64 4.77 -0.59
C VAL A 190 -12.31 4.51 -2.05
N ARG A 191 -11.15 4.95 -2.50
CA ARG A 191 -10.67 4.73 -3.86
C ARG A 191 -9.99 3.37 -3.94
N PRO A 192 -10.36 2.50 -4.91
CA PRO A 192 -9.63 1.26 -5.16
C PRO A 192 -8.21 1.56 -5.67
N ALA A 193 -7.25 0.73 -5.28
CA ALA A 193 -5.91 0.73 -5.82
C ALA A 193 -5.75 -0.46 -6.77
N THR A 194 -5.83 -0.23 -8.08
CA THR A 194 -5.82 -1.30 -9.09
C THR A 194 -4.72 -1.14 -10.14
N PRO A 195 -3.43 -0.91 -9.77
CA PRO A 195 -2.35 -0.78 -10.72
C PRO A 195 -2.01 -2.13 -11.38
N PRO A 196 -1.48 -2.13 -12.62
CA PRO A 196 -0.94 -3.35 -13.20
C PRO A 196 0.37 -3.77 -12.46
N PRO A 197 0.80 -5.04 -12.49
CA PRO A 197 0.29 -6.09 -13.40
C PRO A 197 -0.60 -7.15 -12.74
N ASP A 198 -0.77 -7.18 -11.43
CA ASP A 198 -1.11 -8.37 -10.65
C ASP A 198 -2.56 -8.42 -10.12
N ILE A 199 -3.44 -7.53 -10.60
CA ILE A 199 -4.83 -7.48 -10.13
C ILE A 199 -5.53 -8.82 -10.39
N ASP A 200 -6.16 -9.37 -9.32
CA ASP A 200 -7.00 -10.56 -9.33
C ASP A 200 -8.24 -10.32 -8.45
N LEU A 201 -9.37 -10.02 -9.07
CA LEU A 201 -10.59 -9.63 -8.34
C LEU A 201 -11.20 -10.79 -7.55
N GLU A 202 -11.08 -12.03 -8.02
CA GLU A 202 -11.57 -13.21 -7.30
C GLU A 202 -10.75 -13.47 -6.04
N ALA A 203 -9.43 -13.47 -6.17
CA ALA A 203 -8.53 -13.59 -5.02
C ALA A 203 -8.74 -12.43 -4.04
N TRP A 204 -8.94 -11.20 -4.56
CA TRP A 204 -9.18 -10.03 -3.71
C TRP A 204 -10.46 -10.17 -2.89
N ARG A 205 -11.55 -10.66 -3.51
CA ARG A 205 -12.79 -10.91 -2.78
C ARG A 205 -12.58 -11.89 -1.62
N CYS A 206 -11.88 -13.00 -1.89
CA CYS A 206 -11.54 -13.98 -0.84
C CYS A 206 -10.71 -13.35 0.29
N THR A 207 -9.73 -12.51 -0.06
CA THR A 207 -8.92 -11.76 0.92
C THR A 207 -9.77 -10.83 1.79
N LEU A 208 -10.72 -10.10 1.19
CA LEU A 208 -11.61 -9.21 1.94
C LEU A 208 -12.55 -9.98 2.87
N ASP A 209 -13.09 -11.12 2.43
CA ASP A 209 -13.93 -11.99 3.26
C ASP A 209 -13.13 -12.57 4.43
N MET A 210 -11.88 -12.98 4.19
CA MET A 210 -10.95 -13.40 5.24
C MET A 210 -10.73 -12.28 6.24
N LEU A 211 -10.38 -11.07 5.77
CA LEU A 211 -10.12 -9.91 6.64
C LEU A 211 -11.35 -9.55 7.49
N LEU A 212 -12.55 -9.56 6.91
CA LEU A 212 -13.80 -9.35 7.65
C LEU A 212 -14.03 -10.43 8.74
N SER A 213 -13.67 -11.69 8.46
CA SER A 213 -13.80 -12.79 9.43
C SER A 213 -12.90 -12.61 10.65
N LEU A 214 -11.78 -11.90 10.51
CA LEU A 214 -10.86 -11.56 11.61
C LEU A 214 -11.41 -10.50 12.55
N LYS A 215 -12.44 -9.76 12.13
CA LYS A 215 -13.08 -8.68 12.90
C LYS A 215 -12.09 -7.67 13.45
N PRO A 216 -11.24 -7.07 12.60
CA PRO A 216 -10.29 -6.05 13.06
C PRO A 216 -11.05 -4.88 13.70
N ARG A 217 -10.46 -4.26 14.72
CA ARG A 217 -11.03 -3.08 15.35
C ARG A 217 -10.82 -1.81 14.51
N MET A 218 -9.74 -1.79 13.74
CA MET A 218 -9.40 -0.73 12.80
C MET A 218 -8.53 -1.26 11.67
N LEU A 219 -8.58 -0.59 10.53
CA LEU A 219 -7.66 -0.81 9.41
C LEU A 219 -6.63 0.31 9.41
N LEU A 220 -5.37 -0.04 9.23
CA LEU A 220 -4.26 0.88 9.14
C LEU A 220 -3.79 0.91 7.69
N LEU A 221 -4.22 1.95 6.97
CA LEU A 221 -3.94 2.15 5.56
C LEU A 221 -2.64 2.91 5.38
N THR A 222 -1.83 2.50 4.42
CA THR A 222 -0.67 3.28 3.98
C THR A 222 -1.12 4.59 3.32
N HIS A 223 -2.28 4.61 2.62
CA HIS A 223 -2.89 5.75 1.93
C HIS A 223 -4.32 6.11 2.41
N PHE A 224 -4.70 6.75 3.49
CA PHE A 224 -3.91 7.29 4.56
C PHE A 224 -4.67 7.13 5.88
N GLY A 225 -3.93 6.59 6.84
CA GLY A 225 -4.30 6.59 8.24
C GLY A 225 -5.30 5.51 8.65
N PRO A 226 -5.76 5.51 9.90
CA PRO A 226 -6.67 4.51 10.40
C PRO A 226 -8.11 4.71 9.90
N ALA A 227 -8.76 3.60 9.56
CA ALA A 227 -10.20 3.53 9.39
C ALA A 227 -10.80 2.77 10.57
N HIS A 228 -11.67 3.43 11.34
CA HIS A 228 -12.30 2.89 12.54
C HIS A 228 -13.65 2.20 12.26
N ASP A 229 -14.00 2.09 10.99
CA ASP A 229 -15.23 1.48 10.47
C ASP A 229 -14.91 0.37 9.43
N PRO A 230 -14.17 -0.71 9.82
CA PRO A 230 -13.62 -1.70 8.88
C PRO A 230 -14.64 -2.29 7.92
N GLU A 231 -15.82 -2.68 8.41
CA GLU A 231 -16.86 -3.30 7.59
C GLU A 231 -17.39 -2.33 6.53
N GLN A 232 -17.69 -1.09 6.91
CA GLN A 232 -18.18 -0.06 5.99
C GLN A 232 -17.11 0.34 4.98
N HIS A 233 -15.87 0.50 5.45
CA HIS A 233 -14.72 0.83 4.61
C HIS A 233 -14.49 -0.23 3.52
N ILE A 234 -14.44 -1.51 3.90
CA ILE A 234 -14.25 -2.63 2.98
C ILE A 234 -15.44 -2.72 1.99
N ALA A 235 -16.66 -2.54 2.46
CA ALA A 235 -17.84 -2.56 1.60
C ALA A 235 -17.79 -1.46 0.53
N HIS A 236 -17.47 -0.22 0.90
CA HIS A 236 -17.33 0.90 -0.03
C HIS A 236 -16.18 0.69 -1.02
N MET A 237 -15.02 0.23 -0.55
CA MET A 237 -13.89 -0.09 -1.41
C MET A 237 -14.28 -1.14 -2.46
N TRP A 238 -14.94 -2.22 -2.04
CA TRP A 238 -15.33 -3.28 -2.95
C TRP A 238 -16.39 -2.84 -3.96
N GLU A 239 -17.39 -2.08 -3.52
CA GLU A 239 -18.40 -1.49 -4.40
C GLU A 239 -17.75 -0.63 -5.50
N ASN A 240 -16.83 0.25 -5.13
CA ASN A 240 -16.11 1.08 -6.08
C ASN A 240 -15.21 0.25 -7.00
N THR A 241 -14.56 -0.80 -6.48
CA THR A 241 -13.77 -1.73 -7.29
C THR A 241 -14.63 -2.41 -8.35
N GLN A 242 -15.82 -2.91 -7.98
CA GLN A 242 -16.75 -3.53 -8.92
C GLN A 242 -17.25 -2.54 -9.98
N LYS A 243 -17.59 -1.32 -9.57
CA LYS A 243 -18.03 -0.24 -10.47
C LYS A 243 -16.95 0.10 -11.51
N TRP A 244 -15.69 0.20 -11.06
CA TRP A 244 -14.56 0.45 -11.95
C TRP A 244 -14.28 -0.72 -12.88
N ALA A 245 -14.23 -1.94 -12.33
CA ALA A 245 -14.00 -3.16 -13.10
C ALA A 245 -15.05 -3.37 -14.19
N GLU A 246 -16.32 -3.12 -13.87
CA GLU A 246 -17.41 -3.22 -14.84
C GLU A 246 -17.32 -2.14 -15.93
N THR A 247 -16.97 -0.91 -15.57
CA THR A 247 -16.75 0.19 -16.52
C THR A 247 -15.65 -0.18 -17.52
N VAL A 248 -14.53 -0.75 -17.04
CA VAL A 248 -13.43 -1.19 -17.89
C VAL A 248 -13.82 -2.37 -18.75
N ARG A 249 -14.53 -3.38 -18.20
CA ARG A 249 -15.02 -4.54 -18.96
C ARG A 249 -15.88 -4.13 -20.15
N ILE A 250 -16.84 -3.25 -19.91
CA ILE A 250 -17.73 -2.75 -20.97
C ILE A 250 -16.95 -2.01 -22.06
N SER A 251 -15.94 -1.23 -21.69
CA SER A 251 -15.12 -0.52 -22.68
C SER A 251 -14.34 -1.46 -23.58
N LEU A 252 -13.82 -2.56 -23.03
CA LEU A 252 -13.09 -3.57 -23.78
C LEU A 252 -14.02 -4.36 -24.71
N GLU A 253 -15.21 -4.75 -24.24
CA GLU A 253 -16.21 -5.45 -25.08
C GLU A 253 -16.67 -4.61 -26.27
N ARG A 254 -16.71 -3.29 -26.08
CA ARG A 254 -17.07 -2.35 -27.17
C ARG A 254 -15.88 -1.98 -28.06
N SER A 255 -14.70 -2.50 -27.78
CA SER A 255 -13.46 -2.14 -28.50
C SER A 255 -13.25 -0.62 -28.56
N GLU A 256 -13.54 0.08 -27.46
CA GLU A 256 -13.36 1.51 -27.39
C GLU A 256 -11.87 1.89 -27.42
N ASP A 257 -11.58 3.10 -27.88
CA ASP A 257 -10.23 3.67 -27.77
C ASP A 257 -9.77 3.72 -26.31
N GLU A 258 -8.56 3.23 -26.04
CA GLU A 258 -8.04 3.11 -24.67
C GLU A 258 -7.97 4.45 -23.94
N SER A 259 -7.58 5.51 -24.63
CA SER A 259 -7.48 6.85 -24.03
C SER A 259 -8.86 7.38 -23.65
N ALA A 260 -9.86 7.19 -24.52
CA ALA A 260 -11.25 7.58 -24.24
C ALA A 260 -11.85 6.76 -23.09
N ALA A 261 -11.55 5.46 -23.04
CA ALA A 261 -12.01 4.57 -21.96
C ALA A 261 -11.37 4.91 -20.62
N ALA A 262 -10.07 5.18 -20.59
CA ALA A 262 -9.36 5.63 -19.40
C ALA A 262 -9.89 6.99 -18.91
N ALA A 263 -10.07 7.96 -19.81
CA ALA A 263 -10.63 9.27 -19.48
C ALA A 263 -12.06 9.17 -18.87
N ARG A 264 -12.86 8.19 -19.31
CA ARG A 264 -14.19 7.94 -18.71
C ARG A 264 -14.08 7.41 -17.29
N LEU A 265 -13.13 6.51 -17.01
CA LEU A 265 -12.89 6.03 -15.65
C LEU A 265 -12.41 7.17 -14.74
N VAL A 266 -11.53 8.05 -15.26
CA VAL A 266 -11.10 9.27 -14.56
C VAL A 266 -12.32 10.14 -14.24
N ALA A 267 -13.17 10.47 -15.22
CA ALA A 267 -14.36 11.28 -14.98
C ALA A 267 -15.32 10.66 -13.96
N LEU A 268 -15.46 9.31 -13.97
CA LEU A 268 -16.25 8.59 -12.98
C LEU A 268 -15.69 8.76 -11.56
N ALA A 269 -14.37 8.67 -11.41
CA ALA A 269 -13.70 8.83 -10.13
C ALA A 269 -13.69 10.29 -9.65
N GLU A 270 -13.54 11.25 -10.56
CA GLU A 270 -13.61 12.69 -10.23
C GLU A 270 -14.99 13.11 -9.72
N ALA A 271 -16.06 12.54 -10.27
CA ALA A 271 -17.40 12.79 -9.78
C ALA A 271 -17.60 12.43 -8.29
N GLU A 272 -16.90 11.40 -7.81
CA GLU A 272 -16.90 11.01 -6.39
C GLU A 272 -16.15 12.03 -5.50
N LEU A 273 -15.28 12.86 -6.10
CA LEU A 273 -14.50 13.88 -5.40
C LEU A 273 -15.09 15.29 -5.50
N GLU A 274 -16.20 15.47 -6.23
CA GLU A 274 -16.75 16.81 -6.55
C GLU A 274 -17.02 17.65 -5.31
N ALA A 275 -17.48 17.04 -4.21
CA ALA A 275 -17.77 17.71 -2.95
C ALA A 275 -16.52 17.96 -2.07
N MET A 276 -15.34 17.52 -2.49
CA MET A 276 -14.11 17.65 -1.71
C MET A 276 -13.34 18.90 -2.10
N ASP A 277 -12.54 19.41 -1.16
CA ASP A 277 -11.63 20.51 -1.43
C ASP A 277 -10.50 20.09 -2.39
N GLU A 278 -9.87 21.10 -3.03
CA GLU A 278 -8.83 20.87 -4.05
C GLU A 278 -7.62 20.10 -3.49
N ALA A 279 -7.21 20.38 -2.26
CA ALA A 279 -6.06 19.71 -1.65
C ALA A 279 -6.34 18.21 -1.47
N THR A 280 -7.56 17.86 -1.01
CA THR A 280 -8.00 16.46 -0.87
C THR A 280 -8.09 15.74 -2.22
N ARG A 281 -8.62 16.40 -3.26
CA ARG A 281 -8.65 15.82 -4.61
C ARG A 281 -7.25 15.49 -5.12
N GLN A 282 -6.30 16.40 -4.94
CA GLN A 282 -4.90 16.20 -5.30
C GLN A 282 -4.23 15.09 -4.47
N GLN A 283 -4.62 14.89 -3.21
CA GLN A 283 -4.14 13.77 -2.40
C GLN A 283 -4.59 12.43 -2.98
N TYR A 284 -5.87 12.29 -3.33
CA TYR A 284 -6.37 11.08 -3.97
C TYR A 284 -5.68 10.81 -5.30
N GLU A 285 -5.43 11.83 -6.12
CA GLU A 285 -4.79 11.66 -7.41
C GLU A 285 -3.32 11.25 -7.29
N GLN A 286 -2.59 11.83 -6.35
CA GLN A 286 -1.20 11.48 -6.12
C GLN A 286 -1.04 10.11 -5.46
N ALA A 287 -1.94 9.73 -4.53
CA ALA A 287 -1.90 8.44 -3.85
C ALA A 287 -2.34 7.27 -4.75
N GLY A 288 -3.19 7.52 -5.76
CA GLY A 288 -3.69 6.46 -6.64
C GLY A 288 -4.27 7.00 -7.93
N ALA A 289 -3.42 7.25 -8.93
CA ALA A 289 -3.82 7.74 -10.24
C ALA A 289 -4.80 6.77 -10.92
N VAL A 290 -5.96 7.29 -11.30
CA VAL A 290 -7.07 6.48 -11.86
C VAL A 290 -6.71 5.93 -13.24
N GLU A 291 -5.94 6.67 -14.02
CA GLU A 291 -5.47 6.20 -15.34
C GLU A 291 -4.63 4.92 -15.22
N ILE A 292 -3.75 4.85 -14.22
CA ILE A 292 -2.95 3.65 -13.91
C ILE A 292 -3.88 2.49 -13.51
N SER A 293 -4.92 2.78 -12.72
CA SER A 293 -5.92 1.80 -12.30
C SER A 293 -6.70 1.21 -13.47
N TRP A 294 -7.01 2.02 -14.50
CA TRP A 294 -7.62 1.53 -15.73
C TRP A 294 -6.76 0.45 -16.40
N HIS A 295 -5.45 0.68 -16.53
CA HIS A 295 -4.53 -0.27 -17.15
C HIS A 295 -4.46 -1.61 -16.40
N GLY A 296 -4.51 -1.59 -15.06
CA GLY A 296 -4.52 -2.81 -14.26
C GLY A 296 -5.79 -3.63 -14.46
N LEU A 297 -6.96 -2.99 -14.39
CA LEU A 297 -8.26 -3.63 -14.64
C LEU A 297 -8.40 -4.12 -16.08
N ALA A 298 -7.93 -3.33 -17.05
CA ALA A 298 -7.96 -3.73 -18.46
C ALA A 298 -7.09 -4.98 -18.71
N ARG A 299 -5.90 -5.04 -18.08
CA ARG A 299 -5.04 -6.22 -18.14
C ARG A 299 -5.72 -7.45 -17.52
N TYR A 300 -6.36 -7.30 -16.35
CA TYR A 300 -7.11 -8.37 -15.70
C TYR A 300 -8.20 -8.93 -16.63
N TRP A 301 -9.03 -8.07 -17.21
CA TRP A 301 -10.13 -8.50 -18.10
C TRP A 301 -9.64 -9.13 -19.41
N ARG A 302 -8.60 -8.56 -20.05
CA ARG A 302 -8.00 -9.15 -21.26
C ARG A 302 -7.54 -10.59 -21.00
N LYS A 303 -6.80 -10.80 -19.91
CA LYS A 303 -6.33 -12.13 -19.52
C LYS A 303 -7.48 -13.11 -19.27
N LYS A 304 -8.58 -12.63 -18.68
CA LYS A 304 -9.74 -13.45 -18.40
C LYS A 304 -10.51 -13.81 -19.69
N MET A 305 -10.68 -12.87 -20.61
CA MET A 305 -11.31 -13.08 -21.93
C MET A 305 -10.51 -14.03 -22.82
N GLU A 306 -9.17 -14.02 -22.72
CA GLU A 306 -8.28 -14.96 -23.44
C GLU A 306 -8.37 -16.40 -22.90
N SER A 307 -8.79 -16.56 -21.65
CA SER A 307 -8.86 -17.87 -20.95
C SER A 307 -10.26 -18.51 -21.02
N SER A 308 -11.26 -17.79 -21.52
CA SER A 308 -12.67 -18.22 -21.67
C SER A 308 -12.93 -18.71 -23.07
#